data_3a4645365608ccd0d257d14b17a72cef
#
_entry.id   3a4645365608ccd0d257d14b17a72cef
#
_cell.length_a   1.000
_cell.length_b   1.000
_cell.length_c   1.000
_cell.angle_alpha   90.00
_cell.angle_beta   90.00
_cell.angle_gamma   90.00
#
_symmetry.space_group_name_H-M   'P 1'
#
loop_
_entity.id
_entity.type
_entity.pdbx_description
1 polymer ?
#
loop_
_entity_poly.entity_id
_entity_poly.type
_entity_poly.pdbx_seq_one_letter_code
_entity_poly.pdbx_strand_id
1 'polypeptide(L)'
;LHKEYRRQRQMCIRDRDFWEAAIERSGMSKCNIINKADFNYCYFYDIVNGRKIASRDKVIRLILSMRLTTDDCQEALRISGRSALYPKVQRDALLIYGIENRYTVDETNQLLSAHGEDTLR
;
A
#
# COMPACT_ATOMS: atom_id res chain seq x y z
N LEU A 1 -29.93 -1.03 4.50
CA LEU A 1 -29.15 -0.03 5.24
C LEU A 1 -28.28 -0.67 6.32
N HIS A 2 -28.85 -1.53 7.17
CA HIS A 2 -28.09 -2.20 8.23
C HIS A 2 -27.05 -3.18 7.68
N LYS A 3 -27.33 -3.87 6.57
CA LYS A 3 -26.40 -4.80 5.94
C LYS A 3 -25.20 -4.07 5.33
N GLU A 4 -25.42 -2.92 4.70
CA GLU A 4 -24.35 -2.12 4.12
C GLU A 4 -23.44 -1.53 5.20
N TYR A 5 -24.03 -1.05 6.28
CA TYR A 5 -23.28 -0.54 7.41
C TYR A 5 -22.39 -1.61 8.04
N ARG A 6 -22.92 -2.83 8.20
CA ARG A 6 -22.16 -3.96 8.74
C ARG A 6 -21.01 -4.36 7.81
N ARG A 7 -21.22 -4.33 6.48
CA ARG A 7 -20.16 -4.62 5.51
C ARG A 7 -19.02 -3.61 5.61
N GLN A 8 -19.35 -2.33 5.65
CA GLN A 8 -18.35 -1.29 5.78
C GLN A 8 -17.55 -1.44 7.07
N ARG A 9 -18.23 -1.74 8.16
CA ARG A 9 -17.59 -1.95 9.45
C ARG A 9 -16.65 -3.16 9.44
N GLN A 10 -17.06 -4.26 8.80
CA GLN A 10 -16.23 -5.44 8.67
C GLN A 10 -15.01 -5.18 7.80
N MET A 11 -15.15 -4.43 6.70
CA MET A 11 -14.04 -4.04 5.85
C MET A 11 -13.04 -3.16 6.60
N CYS A 12 -13.51 -2.21 7.37
CA CYS A 12 -12.66 -1.34 8.19
C CYS A 12 -11.87 -2.12 9.23
N ILE A 13 -12.49 -3.11 9.86
CA ILE A 13 -11.81 -3.98 10.83
C ILE A 13 -10.73 -4.82 10.15
N ARG A 14 -11.02 -5.38 8.97
CA ARG A 14 -10.03 -6.16 8.20
C ARG A 14 -8.86 -5.29 7.77
N ASP A 15 -9.10 -4.07 7.32
CA ASP A 15 -8.06 -3.14 6.94
C ASP A 15 -7.15 -2.84 8.13
N ARG A 16 -7.75 -2.53 9.27
CA ARG A 16 -7.01 -2.24 10.49
C ARG A 16 -6.14 -3.43 10.90
N ASP A 17 -6.72 -4.62 10.95
CA ASP A 17 -6.01 -5.83 11.37
C ASP A 17 -4.87 -6.14 10.41
N PHE A 18 -5.08 -5.98 9.12
CA PHE A 18 -4.04 -6.18 8.12
C PHE A 18 -2.88 -5.21 8.33
N TRP A 19 -3.18 -3.91 8.46
CA TRP A 19 -2.13 -2.90 8.59
C TRP A 19 -1.38 -3.02 9.92
N GLU A 20 -2.06 -3.34 11.00
CA GLU A 20 -1.40 -3.59 12.28
C GLU A 20 -0.41 -4.75 12.18
N ALA A 21 -0.84 -5.86 11.59
CA ALA A 21 0.03 -7.02 11.39
C ALA A 21 1.19 -6.71 10.45
N ALA A 22 0.95 -5.94 9.39
CA ALA A 22 1.98 -5.55 8.44
C ALA A 22 3.04 -4.66 9.09
N ILE A 23 2.63 -3.69 9.88
CA ILE A 23 3.54 -2.79 10.60
C ILE A 23 4.40 -3.61 11.56
N GLU A 24 3.80 -4.53 12.29
CA GLU A 24 4.53 -5.39 13.22
C GLU A 24 5.56 -6.25 12.49
N ARG A 25 5.19 -6.86 11.37
CA ARG A 25 6.11 -7.68 10.57
C ARG A 25 7.26 -6.87 9.99
N SER A 26 7.02 -5.60 9.68
CA SER A 26 8.06 -4.75 9.12
C SER A 26 9.18 -4.44 10.11
N GLY A 27 8.89 -4.51 11.40
CA GLY A 27 9.83 -4.14 12.47
C GLY A 27 10.17 -2.66 12.49
N MET A 28 9.42 -1.83 11.76
CA MET A 28 9.69 -0.40 11.64
C MET A 28 8.74 0.40 12.53
N SER A 29 9.21 1.55 13.02
CA SER A 29 8.34 2.48 13.72
C SER A 29 7.38 3.14 12.75
N LYS A 30 6.21 3.55 13.25
CA LYS A 30 5.22 4.27 12.43
C LYS A 30 5.81 5.55 11.84
N CYS A 31 6.61 6.27 12.61
CA CYS A 31 7.28 7.49 12.13
C CYS A 31 8.18 7.22 10.93
N ASN A 32 8.96 6.15 10.98
CA ASN A 32 9.83 5.77 9.86
C ASN A 32 9.01 5.41 8.61
N ILE A 33 7.91 4.67 8.80
CA ILE A 33 7.03 4.31 7.68
C ILE A 33 6.43 5.57 7.04
N ILE A 34 5.93 6.48 7.86
CA ILE A 34 5.33 7.75 7.39
C ILE A 34 6.35 8.55 6.58
N ASN A 35 7.58 8.65 7.08
CA ASN A 35 8.63 9.40 6.39
C ASN A 35 9.04 8.74 5.08
N LYS A 36 9.23 7.43 5.07
CA LYS A 36 9.64 6.70 3.87
C LYS A 36 8.56 6.65 2.82
N ALA A 37 7.31 6.56 3.22
CA ALA A 37 6.17 6.57 2.31
C ALA A 37 5.79 7.98 1.87
N ASP A 38 6.33 9.00 2.52
CA ASP A 38 6.00 10.41 2.30
C ASP A 38 4.50 10.64 2.46
N PHE A 39 3.97 10.21 3.59
CA PHE A 39 2.56 10.33 3.93
C PHE A 39 2.31 11.51 4.85
N ASN A 40 1.11 12.09 4.74
CA ASN A 40 0.57 12.95 5.77
C ASN A 40 0.28 12.10 7.02
N TYR A 41 0.64 12.60 8.20
CA TYR A 41 0.48 11.89 9.47
C TYR A 41 -0.97 11.48 9.71
N CYS A 42 -1.91 12.41 9.57
CA CYS A 42 -3.32 12.13 9.80
C CYS A 42 -3.87 11.09 8.81
N TYR A 43 -3.48 11.20 7.55
CA TYR A 43 -3.91 10.26 6.50
C TYR A 43 -3.40 8.85 6.77
N PHE A 44 -2.14 8.73 7.19
CA PHE A 44 -1.57 7.43 7.56
C PHE A 44 -2.40 6.77 8.68
N TYR A 45 -2.68 7.50 9.74
CA TYR A 45 -3.45 6.94 10.86
C TYR A 45 -4.88 6.62 10.48
N ASP A 46 -5.49 7.38 9.59
CA ASP A 46 -6.82 7.07 9.08
C ASP A 46 -6.85 5.74 8.32
N ILE A 47 -5.80 5.45 7.55
CA ILE A 47 -5.70 4.20 6.80
C ILE A 47 -5.46 3.02 7.74
N VAL A 48 -4.47 3.10 8.61
CA VAL A 48 -4.09 1.97 9.48
C VAL A 48 -5.14 1.68 10.55
N ASN A 49 -5.96 2.67 10.89
CA ASN A 49 -7.06 2.49 11.84
C ASN A 49 -8.37 2.09 11.14
N GLY A 50 -8.37 1.95 9.82
CA GLY A 50 -9.54 1.53 9.06
C GLY A 50 -10.60 2.63 8.86
N ARG A 51 -10.26 3.89 9.08
CA ARG A 51 -11.18 5.02 8.87
C ARG A 51 -11.29 5.44 7.42
N LYS A 52 -10.23 5.25 6.64
CA LYS A 52 -10.19 5.57 5.22
C LYS A 52 -9.58 4.42 4.45
N ILE A 53 -9.98 4.27 3.20
CA ILE A 53 -9.42 3.29 2.29
C ILE A 53 -8.36 3.99 1.44
N ALA A 54 -7.15 3.48 1.45
CA ALA A 54 -6.05 4.05 0.68
C ALA A 54 -6.29 3.88 -0.82
N SER A 55 -5.82 4.85 -1.62
CA SER A 55 -5.78 4.68 -3.07
C SER A 55 -4.78 3.58 -3.44
N ARG A 56 -4.87 3.07 -4.67
CA ARG A 56 -3.98 2.01 -5.15
C ARG A 56 -2.51 2.40 -4.99
N ASP A 57 -2.16 3.60 -5.42
CA ASP A 57 -0.79 4.10 -5.33
C ASP A 57 -0.33 4.26 -3.88
N LYS A 58 -1.21 4.70 -2.99
CA LYS A 58 -0.88 4.86 -1.57
C LYS A 58 -0.64 3.51 -0.90
N VAL A 59 -1.42 2.48 -1.26
CA VAL A 59 -1.18 1.12 -0.77
C VAL A 59 0.20 0.64 -1.19
N ILE A 60 0.56 0.83 -2.45
CA ILE A 60 1.86 0.41 -2.99
C ILE A 60 2.99 1.17 -2.28
N ARG A 61 2.82 2.45 -2.05
CA ARG A 61 3.81 3.25 -1.31
C ARG A 61 4.04 2.72 0.09
N LEU A 62 2.99 2.34 0.79
CA LEU A 62 3.11 1.74 2.12
C LEU A 62 3.86 0.42 2.07
N ILE A 63 3.54 -0.45 1.11
CA ILE A 63 4.21 -1.74 0.96
C ILE A 63 5.71 -1.55 0.67
N LEU A 64 6.05 -0.62 -0.22
CA LEU A 64 7.46 -0.31 -0.51
C LEU A 64 8.19 0.22 0.72
N SER A 65 7.56 1.13 1.45
CA SER A 65 8.18 1.74 2.65
C SER A 65 8.43 0.70 3.74
N MET A 66 7.55 -0.27 3.88
CA MET A 66 7.68 -1.35 4.87
C MET A 66 8.52 -2.53 4.36
N ARG A 67 8.95 -2.49 3.11
CA ARG A 67 9.73 -3.54 2.45
C ARG A 67 9.07 -4.91 2.53
N LEU A 68 7.77 -4.94 2.34
CA LEU A 68 6.98 -6.16 2.33
C LEU A 68 7.04 -6.83 0.95
N THR A 69 6.45 -8.01 0.84
CA THR A 69 6.52 -8.82 -0.38
C THR A 69 5.44 -8.42 -1.38
N THR A 70 5.56 -8.94 -2.61
CA THR A 70 4.51 -8.78 -3.64
C THR A 70 3.19 -9.41 -3.18
N ASP A 71 3.25 -10.56 -2.52
CA ASP A 71 2.06 -11.21 -1.98
C ASP A 71 1.35 -10.31 -0.96
N ASP A 72 2.11 -9.66 -0.09
CA ASP A 72 1.55 -8.69 0.85
C ASP A 72 0.89 -7.52 0.12
N CYS A 73 1.50 -7.05 -0.95
CA CYS A 73 0.94 -5.97 -1.77
C CYS A 73 -0.39 -6.38 -2.41
N GLN A 74 -0.45 -7.58 -2.99
CA GLN A 74 -1.67 -8.10 -3.60
C GLN A 74 -2.79 -8.23 -2.55
N GLU A 75 -2.47 -8.73 -1.38
CA GLU A 75 -3.43 -8.83 -0.29
C GLU A 75 -3.91 -7.46 0.18
N ALA A 76 -3.02 -6.50 0.32
CA ALA A 76 -3.36 -5.14 0.71
C ALA A 76 -4.29 -4.48 -0.32
N LEU A 77 -4.01 -4.68 -1.61
CA LEU A 77 -4.84 -4.15 -2.69
C LEU A 77 -6.22 -4.81 -2.67
N ARG A 78 -6.27 -6.12 -2.45
CA ARG A 78 -7.53 -6.87 -2.38
C ARG A 78 -8.39 -6.35 -1.22
N ILE A 79 -7.82 -6.21 -0.05
CA ILE A 79 -8.54 -5.73 1.13
C ILE A 79 -9.05 -4.30 0.93
N SER A 80 -8.24 -3.47 0.28
CA SER A 80 -8.62 -2.08 -0.01
C SER A 80 -9.60 -1.94 -1.16
N GLY A 81 -10.01 -3.06 -1.78
CA GLY A 81 -10.92 -3.03 -2.93
C GLY A 81 -10.30 -2.44 -4.18
N ARG A 82 -8.98 -2.50 -4.31
CA ARG A 82 -8.25 -1.98 -5.47
C ARG A 82 -7.81 -3.11 -6.37
N SER A 83 -7.51 -2.77 -7.63
CA SER A 83 -7.04 -3.74 -8.62
C SER A 83 -5.69 -4.32 -8.25
N ALA A 84 -5.56 -5.63 -8.38
CA ALA A 84 -4.28 -6.31 -8.18
C ALA A 84 -3.24 -5.86 -9.22
N LEU A 85 -1.98 -6.15 -8.94
CA LEU A 85 -0.90 -5.91 -9.89
C LEU A 85 -0.89 -7.02 -10.93
N TYR A 86 -0.87 -6.65 -12.21
CA TYR A 86 -0.84 -7.59 -13.33
C TYR A 86 0.51 -7.51 -14.05
N PRO A 87 1.27 -8.61 -14.09
CA PRO A 87 2.60 -8.58 -14.72
C PRO A 87 2.59 -8.22 -16.20
N LYS A 88 1.46 -8.37 -16.89
CA LYS A 88 1.33 -8.01 -18.29
C LYS A 88 1.15 -6.52 -18.56
N VAL A 89 0.84 -5.73 -17.52
CA VAL A 89 0.74 -4.28 -17.61
C VAL A 89 2.11 -3.72 -17.28
N GLN A 90 2.68 -2.89 -18.15
CA GLN A 90 4.05 -2.39 -17.98
C GLN A 90 4.26 -1.69 -16.63
N ARG A 91 3.37 -0.80 -16.26
CA ARG A 91 3.49 -0.09 -14.99
C ARG A 91 3.47 -1.05 -13.81
N ASP A 92 2.55 -2.00 -13.82
CA ASP A 92 2.43 -2.99 -12.75
C ASP A 92 3.65 -3.90 -12.69
N ALA A 93 4.19 -4.30 -13.85
CA ALA A 93 5.42 -5.10 -13.91
C ALA A 93 6.60 -4.36 -13.28
N LEU A 94 6.72 -3.05 -13.53
CA LEU A 94 7.76 -2.23 -12.94
C LEU A 94 7.57 -2.10 -11.42
N LEU A 95 6.33 -1.98 -10.97
CA LEU A 95 6.03 -1.93 -9.54
C LEU A 95 6.38 -3.26 -8.84
N ILE A 96 6.05 -4.38 -9.46
CA ILE A 96 6.42 -5.71 -8.94
C ILE A 96 7.94 -5.83 -8.85
N TYR A 97 8.66 -5.40 -9.88
CA TYR A 97 10.12 -5.40 -9.88
C TYR A 97 10.69 -4.60 -8.71
N GLY A 98 10.16 -3.40 -8.48
CA GLY A 98 10.58 -2.56 -7.37
C GLY A 98 10.31 -3.21 -6.01
N ILE A 99 9.14 -3.83 -5.84
CA ILE A 99 8.78 -4.52 -4.60
C ILE A 99 9.73 -5.71 -4.36
N GLU A 100 9.97 -6.53 -5.36
CA GLU A 100 10.82 -7.72 -5.24
C GLU A 100 12.27 -7.37 -4.98
N ASN A 101 12.75 -6.26 -5.51
CA ASN A 101 14.13 -5.80 -5.32
C ASN A 101 14.28 -4.86 -4.13
N ARG A 102 13.23 -4.68 -3.35
CA ARG A 102 13.20 -3.86 -2.13
C ARG A 102 13.60 -2.41 -2.39
N TYR A 103 13.12 -1.87 -3.49
CA TYR A 103 13.34 -0.46 -3.81
C TYR A 103 12.59 0.45 -2.84
N THR A 104 13.12 1.64 -2.64
CA THR A 104 12.39 2.71 -1.95
C THR A 104 11.32 3.27 -2.88
N VAL A 105 10.43 4.10 -2.33
CA VAL A 105 9.42 4.81 -3.14
C VAL A 105 10.12 5.66 -4.21
N ASP A 106 11.17 6.38 -3.84
CA ASP A 106 11.91 7.23 -4.79
C ASP A 106 12.55 6.42 -5.90
N GLU A 107 13.20 5.31 -5.57
CA GLU A 107 13.81 4.43 -6.57
C GLU A 107 12.77 3.86 -7.53
N THR A 108 11.61 3.46 -7.00
CA THR A 108 10.51 2.95 -7.80
C THR A 108 9.95 4.04 -8.72
N ASN A 109 9.81 5.26 -8.21
CA ASN A 109 9.36 6.39 -9.02
C ASN A 109 10.34 6.73 -10.13
N GLN A 110 11.65 6.64 -9.86
CA GLN A 110 12.67 6.81 -10.90
C GLN A 110 12.54 5.76 -11.99
N LEU A 111 12.31 4.51 -11.59
CA LEU A 111 12.11 3.42 -12.55
C LEU A 111 10.87 3.65 -13.40
N LEU A 112 9.76 4.05 -12.80
CA LEU A 112 8.53 4.36 -13.53
C LEU A 112 8.75 5.51 -14.52
N SER A 113 9.36 6.59 -14.06
CA SER A 113 9.63 7.77 -14.89
C SER A 113 10.55 7.43 -16.07
N ALA A 114 11.57 6.61 -15.84
CA ALA A 114 12.50 6.19 -16.89
C ALA A 114 11.82 5.39 -18.01
N HIS A 115 10.68 4.76 -17.73
CA HIS A 115 9.91 4.00 -18.71
C HIS A 115 8.66 4.75 -19.19
N GLY A 116 8.55 6.03 -18.89
CA GLY A 116 7.43 6.86 -19.34
C GLY A 116 6.12 6.59 -18.63
N GLU A 117 6.18 5.96 -17.46
CA GLU A 117 4.98 5.67 -16.67
C GLU A 117 4.79 6.70 -15.56
N ASP A 118 3.53 6.88 -15.13
CA ASP A 118 3.21 7.79 -14.04
C ASP A 118 3.83 7.30 -12.73
N THR A 119 4.38 8.24 -11.96
CA THR A 119 4.92 7.93 -10.64
C THR A 119 3.81 7.65 -9.64
N LEU A 120 4.17 7.08 -8.51
CA LEU A 120 3.24 6.79 -7.42
C LEU A 120 2.79 8.09 -6.76
N ARG A 121 1.51 8.28 -6.67
CA ARG A 121 0.89 9.42 -6.02
C ARG A 121 0.32 9.03 -4.68
#